data_cc30b7b5b9d1e7582f6f8b2c11b9268a
#
_entry.id   cc30b7b5b9d1e7582f6f8b2c11b9268a
#
_cell.length_a   1.000
_cell.length_b   1.000
_cell.length_c   1.000
_cell.angle_alpha   90.00
_cell.angle_beta   90.00
_cell.angle_gamma   90.00
#
_symmetry.space_group_name_H-M   'P 1'
#
loop_
_entity.id
_entity.type
_entity.pdbx_description
1 polymer ?
#
loop_
_entity_poly.entity_id
_entity_poly.type
_entity_poly.pdbx_seq_one_letter_code
_entity_poly.pdbx_strand_id
1 'polypeptide(L)'
;MIQLRTQKLWELTWPEIEGFISQDGGIILPIGAMEQHGYHLPLMTDTYIPTMLALEIAADTNMLVAPPIMYGLSSRPLSGGGQTFIGTTSISGEVFMRQVEEVLREFMRHGFKKILLFNWHSENMNFVYEAAFKATDLGTNNNVKVMVMEAPFGTLSEETMEYLFGNEFPGWNLEHAAVLETSIMLHLRKDLVLTDKIIDDGPPEVTWYDILPIPDKIVAKSGCLWKATRASEEKGKFIWEELKKILTETVNDEFSKS
;
A
#
# COMPACT_ATOMS: atom_id res chain seq x y z
N MET A 1 12.34 -20.94 19.29
CA MET A 1 11.80 -19.68 18.73
C MET A 1 11.05 -18.94 19.82
N ILE A 2 11.28 -17.65 19.98
CA ILE A 2 10.47 -16.82 20.89
C ILE A 2 9.09 -16.72 20.28
N GLN A 3 8.07 -17.14 21.03
CA GLN A 3 6.69 -16.96 20.62
C GLN A 3 6.29 -15.53 20.98
N LEU A 4 6.14 -14.67 19.98
CA LEU A 4 5.64 -13.32 20.18
C LEU A 4 4.13 -13.35 20.47
N ARG A 5 3.67 -12.45 21.33
CA ARG A 5 2.23 -12.27 21.65
C ARG A 5 1.47 -11.51 20.57
N THR A 6 2.17 -10.83 19.66
CA THR A 6 1.63 -10.06 18.54
C THR A 6 2.71 -9.84 17.47
N GLN A 7 2.31 -9.61 16.21
CA GLN A 7 3.22 -9.20 15.13
C GLN A 7 3.34 -7.68 15.00
N LYS A 8 2.57 -6.91 15.77
CA LYS A 8 2.58 -5.46 15.74
C LYS A 8 3.74 -4.92 16.57
N LEU A 9 4.75 -4.33 15.92
CA LEU A 9 5.94 -3.78 16.58
C LEU A 9 5.59 -2.84 17.75
N TRP A 10 4.56 -2.00 17.58
CA TRP A 10 4.14 -0.99 18.57
C TRP A 10 3.43 -1.56 19.83
N GLU A 11 3.13 -2.83 19.84
CA GLU A 11 2.57 -3.53 21.00
C GLU A 11 3.63 -4.31 21.77
N LEU A 12 4.87 -4.41 21.26
CA LEU A 12 5.98 -5.14 21.85
C LEU A 12 6.88 -4.25 22.70
N THR A 13 7.53 -4.86 23.65
CA THR A 13 8.60 -4.24 24.43
C THR A 13 9.95 -4.40 23.74
N TRP A 14 10.91 -3.53 24.03
CA TRP A 14 12.22 -3.61 23.40
C TRP A 14 12.97 -4.94 23.58
N PRO A 15 12.87 -5.68 24.74
CA PRO A 15 13.50 -6.99 24.86
C PRO A 15 12.85 -8.07 23.98
N GLU A 16 11.52 -7.99 23.75
CA GLU A 16 10.83 -8.90 22.83
C GLU A 16 11.34 -8.69 21.41
N ILE A 17 11.55 -7.43 21.01
CA ILE A 17 12.08 -7.07 19.68
C ILE A 17 13.53 -7.53 19.51
N GLU A 18 14.39 -7.28 20.51
CA GLU A 18 15.78 -7.76 20.52
C GLU A 18 15.87 -9.28 20.38
N GLY A 19 15.04 -10.00 21.12
CA GLY A 19 14.95 -11.46 21.02
C GLY A 19 14.47 -11.94 19.65
N PHE A 20 13.54 -11.23 19.01
CA PHE A 20 13.05 -11.56 17.68
C PHE A 20 14.11 -11.31 16.59
N ILE A 21 14.83 -10.19 16.66
CA ILE A 21 15.94 -9.88 15.75
C ILE A 21 17.06 -10.93 15.86
N SER A 22 17.38 -11.37 17.10
CA SER A 22 18.41 -12.40 17.33
C SER A 22 18.10 -13.76 16.69
N GLN A 23 16.83 -14.00 16.32
CA GLN A 23 16.35 -15.19 15.61
C GLN A 23 16.12 -14.94 14.11
N ASP A 24 16.81 -13.95 13.54
CA ASP A 24 16.75 -13.59 12.12
C ASP A 24 15.35 -13.15 11.65
N GLY A 25 14.57 -12.55 12.57
CA GLY A 25 13.29 -11.96 12.25
C GLY A 25 13.40 -10.69 11.42
N GLY A 26 12.45 -10.49 10.50
CA GLY A 26 12.40 -9.33 9.62
C GLY A 26 11.33 -8.30 10.02
N ILE A 27 11.19 -7.24 9.22
CA ILE A 27 10.21 -6.18 9.47
C ILE A 27 9.56 -5.70 8.18
N ILE A 28 8.24 -5.47 8.22
CA ILE A 28 7.46 -4.85 7.15
C ILE A 28 7.11 -3.42 7.57
N LEU A 29 7.40 -2.46 6.73
CA LEU A 29 6.93 -1.08 6.85
C LEU A 29 5.81 -0.85 5.84
N PRO A 30 4.54 -0.84 6.26
CA PRO A 30 3.45 -0.41 5.37
C PRO A 30 3.57 1.07 5.07
N ILE A 31 3.34 1.44 3.81
CA ILE A 31 3.45 2.82 3.33
C ILE A 31 2.21 3.11 2.50
N GLY A 32 1.49 4.16 2.86
CA GLY A 32 0.27 4.57 2.19
C GLY A 32 0.16 6.08 2.05
N ALA A 33 -1.08 6.57 2.05
CA ALA A 33 -1.41 7.98 1.97
C ALA A 33 -2.65 8.30 2.79
N MET A 34 -2.85 9.59 3.04
CA MET A 34 -4.11 10.16 3.52
C MET A 34 -4.76 10.83 2.31
N GLU A 35 -5.57 10.08 1.57
CA GLU A 35 -6.08 10.45 0.26
C GLU A 35 -7.59 10.25 0.15
N GLN A 36 -8.25 11.08 -0.61
CA GLN A 36 -9.64 10.88 -0.98
C GLN A 36 -9.85 9.56 -1.75
N HIS A 37 -10.93 8.86 -1.48
CA HIS A 37 -11.33 7.62 -2.19
C HIS A 37 -12.83 7.64 -2.48
N GLY A 38 -13.24 8.57 -3.34
CA GLY A 38 -14.64 8.76 -3.68
C GLY A 38 -15.48 9.25 -2.50
N TYR A 39 -16.79 9.13 -2.63
CA TYR A 39 -17.72 9.50 -1.56
C TYR A 39 -17.90 8.40 -0.50
N HIS A 40 -17.34 7.22 -0.71
CA HIS A 40 -17.74 6.00 0.00
C HIS A 40 -16.63 5.34 0.81
N LEU A 41 -15.34 5.57 0.50
CA LEU A 41 -14.23 5.00 1.25
C LEU A 41 -13.56 6.04 2.16
N PRO A 42 -12.96 5.59 3.28
CA PRO A 42 -12.26 6.49 4.20
C PRO A 42 -10.94 6.98 3.59
N LEU A 43 -10.49 8.16 4.03
CA LEU A 43 -9.25 8.79 3.55
C LEU A 43 -7.98 7.95 3.78
N MET A 44 -7.99 7.00 4.70
CA MET A 44 -6.83 6.17 5.01
C MET A 44 -6.86 4.79 4.32
N THR A 45 -7.64 4.64 3.25
CA THR A 45 -7.74 3.38 2.49
C THR A 45 -6.36 2.84 2.12
N ASP A 46 -5.50 3.67 1.52
CA ASP A 46 -4.13 3.32 1.14
C ASP A 46 -3.22 2.91 2.30
N THR A 47 -3.52 3.39 3.50
CA THR A 47 -2.75 3.00 4.70
C THR A 47 -3.35 1.75 5.33
N TYR A 48 -4.68 1.64 5.31
CA TYR A 48 -5.37 0.55 5.98
C TYR A 48 -5.14 -0.79 5.28
N ILE A 49 -5.31 -0.83 3.97
CA ILE A 49 -5.18 -2.07 3.18
C ILE A 49 -3.79 -2.70 3.34
N PRO A 50 -2.66 -2.01 3.05
CA PRO A 50 -1.34 -2.61 3.17
C PRO A 50 -0.97 -2.95 4.62
N THR A 51 -1.46 -2.21 5.61
CA THR A 51 -1.22 -2.53 7.02
C THR A 51 -1.90 -3.85 7.42
N MET A 52 -3.16 -4.03 7.02
CA MET A 52 -3.88 -5.27 7.33
C MET A 52 -3.29 -6.46 6.59
N LEU A 53 -2.91 -6.28 5.33
CA LEU A 53 -2.30 -7.33 4.54
C LEU A 53 -0.91 -7.73 5.08
N ALA A 54 -0.11 -6.75 5.50
CA ALA A 54 1.15 -7.00 6.20
C ALA A 54 0.95 -7.81 7.49
N LEU A 55 -0.06 -7.49 8.29
CA LEU A 55 -0.39 -8.23 9.51
C LEU A 55 -0.82 -9.66 9.23
N GLU A 56 -1.55 -9.91 8.15
CA GLU A 56 -1.99 -11.25 7.74
C GLU A 56 -0.80 -12.18 7.38
N ILE A 57 0.21 -11.64 6.70
CA ILE A 57 1.35 -12.44 6.23
C ILE A 57 2.50 -12.50 7.25
N ALA A 58 2.50 -11.63 8.25
CA ALA A 58 3.66 -11.40 9.14
C ALA A 58 4.11 -12.66 9.89
N ALA A 59 3.16 -13.47 10.39
CA ALA A 59 3.49 -14.71 11.10
C ALA A 59 4.07 -15.78 10.17
N ASP A 60 3.51 -15.90 8.96
CA ASP A 60 3.91 -16.91 7.97
C ASP A 60 5.25 -16.57 7.28
N THR A 61 5.69 -15.31 7.41
CA THR A 61 6.94 -14.80 6.81
C THR A 61 8.03 -14.47 7.84
N ASN A 62 7.81 -14.78 9.12
CA ASN A 62 8.71 -14.43 10.22
C ASN A 62 9.05 -12.92 10.26
N MET A 63 8.04 -12.08 10.12
CA MET A 63 8.18 -10.62 10.09
C MET A 63 7.40 -9.97 11.23
N LEU A 64 7.85 -8.80 11.68
CA LEU A 64 7.04 -7.84 12.43
C LEU A 64 6.48 -6.79 11.48
N VAL A 65 5.39 -6.14 11.89
CA VAL A 65 4.82 -5.01 11.17
C VAL A 65 5.09 -3.73 11.95
N ALA A 66 5.74 -2.77 11.31
CA ALA A 66 5.98 -1.44 11.86
C ALA A 66 4.72 -0.57 11.80
N PRO A 67 4.60 0.49 12.62
CA PRO A 67 3.60 1.53 12.42
C PRO A 67 3.68 2.08 11.00
N PRO A 68 2.55 2.22 10.28
CA PRO A 68 2.57 2.63 8.88
C PRO A 68 2.98 4.10 8.70
N ILE A 69 3.55 4.43 7.54
CA ILE A 69 3.65 5.80 7.05
C ILE A 69 2.32 6.15 6.41
N MET A 70 1.60 7.11 7.00
CA MET A 70 0.23 7.47 6.62
C MET A 70 0.14 8.71 5.73
N TYR A 71 1.14 9.58 5.76
CA TYR A 71 1.17 10.79 4.93
C TYR A 71 2.13 10.56 3.76
N GLY A 72 1.55 10.34 2.59
CA GLY A 72 2.25 10.11 1.33
C GLY A 72 2.43 11.38 0.51
N LEU A 73 2.73 11.17 -0.77
CA LEU A 73 2.88 12.22 -1.77
C LEU A 73 1.54 12.76 -2.26
N SER A 74 1.63 13.87 -2.99
CA SER A 74 0.47 14.49 -3.62
C SER A 74 -0.17 13.58 -4.65
N SER A 75 -1.46 13.38 -4.50
CA SER A 75 -2.30 12.66 -5.44
C SER A 75 -2.34 13.35 -6.81
N ARG A 76 -2.22 12.57 -7.88
CA ARG A 76 -2.32 13.05 -9.27
C ARG A 76 -3.73 12.80 -9.79
N PRO A 77 -4.31 13.71 -10.62
CA PRO A 77 -5.64 13.51 -11.20
C PRO A 77 -5.80 12.20 -11.97
N LEU A 78 -4.71 11.72 -12.60
CA LEU A 78 -4.72 10.54 -13.46
C LEU A 78 -4.60 9.20 -12.72
N SER A 79 -4.34 9.20 -11.42
CA SER A 79 -4.12 7.97 -10.64
C SER A 79 -4.80 7.96 -9.27
N GLY A 80 -5.05 9.14 -8.69
CA GLY A 80 -5.66 9.27 -7.38
C GLY A 80 -6.70 10.40 -7.28
N GLY A 81 -7.18 10.89 -8.41
CA GLY A 81 -8.21 11.93 -8.46
C GLY A 81 -7.72 13.35 -8.19
N GLY A 82 -6.50 13.54 -7.69
CA GLY A 82 -5.89 14.86 -7.49
C GLY A 82 -6.01 15.44 -6.09
N GLN A 83 -5.33 16.56 -5.86
CA GLN A 83 -5.14 17.22 -4.56
C GLN A 83 -6.28 18.16 -4.14
N THR A 84 -7.30 18.34 -4.96
CA THR A 84 -8.36 19.34 -4.74
C THR A 84 -9.41 18.94 -3.71
N PHE A 85 -9.39 17.70 -3.26
CA PHE A 85 -10.37 17.15 -2.32
C PHE A 85 -10.00 17.43 -0.86
N ILE A 86 -10.98 17.96 -0.09
CA ILE A 86 -10.80 18.24 1.33
C ILE A 86 -10.51 16.94 2.09
N GLY A 87 -9.47 16.97 2.95
CA GLY A 87 -9.04 15.81 3.72
C GLY A 87 -7.83 15.09 3.11
N THR A 88 -7.64 15.12 1.80
CA THR A 88 -6.39 14.67 1.18
C THR A 88 -5.24 15.51 1.72
N THR A 89 -4.34 14.84 2.45
CA THR A 89 -3.24 15.50 3.18
C THR A 89 -1.93 14.86 2.82
N SER A 90 -1.10 15.58 2.09
CA SER A 90 0.18 15.09 1.57
C SER A 90 1.36 15.89 2.10
N ILE A 91 2.53 15.31 2.04
CA ILE A 91 3.80 15.98 2.35
C ILE A 91 4.64 16.08 1.08
N SER A 92 5.64 16.98 1.09
CA SER A 92 6.53 17.10 -0.07
C SER A 92 7.38 15.84 -0.25
N GLY A 93 7.77 15.53 -1.49
CA GLY A 93 8.61 14.37 -1.80
C GLY A 93 9.93 14.35 -1.02
N GLU A 94 10.49 15.52 -0.75
CA GLU A 94 11.70 15.68 0.04
C GLU A 94 11.51 15.24 1.50
N VAL A 95 10.42 15.66 2.13
CA VAL A 95 10.07 15.28 3.51
C VAL A 95 9.71 13.80 3.58
N PHE A 96 8.90 13.32 2.65
CA PHE A 96 8.50 11.92 2.58
C PHE A 96 9.72 10.99 2.42
N MET A 97 10.56 11.25 1.44
CA MET A 97 11.77 10.47 1.18
C MET A 97 12.70 10.45 2.41
N ARG A 98 12.85 11.61 3.07
CA ARG A 98 13.66 11.72 4.30
C ARG A 98 13.07 10.88 5.43
N GLN A 99 11.76 10.90 5.62
CA GLN A 99 11.08 10.09 6.64
C GLN A 99 11.31 8.59 6.40
N VAL A 100 11.11 8.11 5.17
CA VAL A 100 11.33 6.69 4.83
C VAL A 100 12.79 6.31 5.05
N GLU A 101 13.73 7.12 4.58
CA GLU A 101 15.18 6.90 4.73
C GLU A 101 15.57 6.79 6.21
N GLU A 102 15.12 7.71 7.06
CA GLU A 102 15.49 7.71 8.48
C GLU A 102 14.89 6.53 9.24
N VAL A 103 13.63 6.20 9.00
CA VAL A 103 12.99 5.02 9.61
C VAL A 103 13.71 3.73 9.20
N LEU A 104 14.05 3.60 7.92
CA LEU A 104 14.78 2.44 7.41
C LEU A 104 16.18 2.32 8.03
N ARG A 105 16.92 3.43 8.16
CA ARG A 105 18.23 3.45 8.84
C ARG A 105 18.12 3.00 10.31
N GLU A 106 17.04 3.38 11.02
CA GLU A 106 16.80 2.93 12.39
C GLU A 106 16.54 1.43 12.47
N PHE A 107 15.76 0.85 11.53
CA PHE A 107 15.57 -0.60 11.49
C PHE A 107 16.91 -1.34 11.26
N MET A 108 17.74 -0.84 10.35
CA MET A 108 19.08 -1.40 10.12
C MET A 108 19.98 -1.24 11.37
N ARG A 109 19.93 -0.09 12.04
CA ARG A 109 20.69 0.15 13.30
C ARG A 109 20.28 -0.79 14.42
N HIS A 110 18.99 -1.17 14.47
CA HIS A 110 18.49 -2.17 15.44
C HIS A 110 18.90 -3.59 15.11
N GLY A 111 19.39 -3.86 13.88
CA GLY A 111 19.88 -5.16 13.46
C GLY A 111 18.93 -5.97 12.59
N PHE A 112 17.82 -5.38 12.12
CA PHE A 112 17.00 -6.02 11.09
C PHE A 112 17.79 -6.18 9.79
N LYS A 113 17.84 -7.40 9.27
CA LYS A 113 18.52 -7.73 8.01
C LYS A 113 17.56 -7.98 6.85
N LYS A 114 16.30 -8.19 7.15
CA LYS A 114 15.21 -8.46 6.21
C LYS A 114 14.16 -7.40 6.39
N ILE A 115 14.02 -6.49 5.43
CA ILE A 115 13.13 -5.33 5.52
C ILE A 115 12.28 -5.26 4.26
N LEU A 116 10.96 -5.26 4.41
CA LEU A 116 10.00 -5.03 3.34
C LEU A 116 9.41 -3.63 3.47
N LEU A 117 9.60 -2.78 2.47
CA LEU A 117 8.87 -1.53 2.28
C LEU A 117 7.69 -1.82 1.38
N PHE A 118 6.49 -1.83 1.95
CA PHE A 118 5.27 -2.24 1.26
C PHE A 118 4.37 -1.03 1.02
N ASN A 119 4.44 -0.50 -0.20
CA ASN A 119 3.71 0.69 -0.64
C ASN A 119 2.39 0.36 -1.34
N TRP A 120 1.34 1.15 -1.05
CA TRP A 120 0.03 1.03 -1.71
C TRP A 120 -0.35 2.25 -2.54
N HIS A 121 0.17 3.43 -2.24
CA HIS A 121 -0.07 4.66 -2.98
C HIS A 121 0.97 4.85 -4.10
N SER A 122 0.53 4.79 -5.36
CA SER A 122 1.43 4.70 -6.52
C SER A 122 2.42 5.86 -6.62
N GLU A 123 2.02 7.08 -6.26
CA GLU A 123 2.86 8.27 -6.30
C GLU A 123 4.09 8.18 -5.39
N ASN A 124 4.01 7.37 -4.33
CA ASN A 124 5.13 7.19 -3.41
C ASN A 124 6.30 6.39 -4.01
N MET A 125 6.02 5.49 -4.97
CA MET A 125 6.92 4.38 -5.33
C MET A 125 8.34 4.81 -5.66
N ASN A 126 8.52 5.82 -6.52
CA ASN A 126 9.85 6.29 -6.91
C ASN A 126 10.62 6.89 -5.72
N PHE A 127 9.93 7.55 -4.80
CA PHE A 127 10.54 8.16 -3.61
C PHE A 127 10.86 7.12 -2.54
N VAL A 128 10.05 6.06 -2.41
CA VAL A 128 10.37 4.91 -1.54
C VAL A 128 11.62 4.21 -2.04
N TYR A 129 11.73 3.99 -3.36
CA TYR A 129 12.92 3.40 -3.97
C TYR A 129 14.17 4.24 -3.73
N GLU A 130 14.12 5.56 -3.97
CA GLU A 130 15.23 6.47 -3.74
C GLU A 130 15.65 6.53 -2.25
N ALA A 131 14.68 6.51 -1.34
CA ALA A 131 14.96 6.45 0.09
C ALA A 131 15.69 5.16 0.48
N ALA A 132 15.22 4.02 -0.04
CA ALA A 132 15.86 2.73 0.18
C ALA A 132 17.27 2.67 -0.40
N PHE A 133 17.46 3.19 -1.61
CA PHE A 133 18.77 3.25 -2.28
C PHE A 133 19.77 4.09 -1.47
N LYS A 134 19.35 5.24 -0.96
CA LYS A 134 20.18 6.09 -0.09
C LYS A 134 20.47 5.44 1.27
N ALA A 135 19.45 4.86 1.90
CA ALA A 135 19.61 4.24 3.22
C ALA A 135 20.56 3.04 3.19
N THR A 136 20.64 2.32 2.09
CA THR A 136 21.56 1.19 1.87
C THR A 136 22.92 1.62 1.32
N ASP A 137 23.34 2.87 1.55
CA ASP A 137 24.60 3.43 1.07
C ASP A 137 24.75 3.26 -0.45
N LEU A 138 23.73 3.70 -1.19
CA LEU A 138 23.64 3.60 -2.65
C LEU A 138 23.65 2.13 -3.16
N GLY A 139 23.02 1.24 -2.39
CA GLY A 139 22.91 -0.17 -2.74
C GLY A 139 24.17 -1.00 -2.47
N THR A 140 25.13 -0.47 -1.71
CA THR A 140 26.40 -1.17 -1.41
C THR A 140 26.41 -1.90 -0.07
N ASN A 141 25.41 -1.69 0.79
CA ASN A 141 25.31 -2.36 2.09
C ASN A 141 24.77 -3.79 1.93
N ASN A 142 25.68 -4.75 1.78
CA ASN A 142 25.34 -6.17 1.56
C ASN A 142 24.89 -6.92 2.83
N ASN A 143 24.83 -6.24 4.00
CA ASN A 143 24.41 -6.89 5.25
C ASN A 143 22.90 -6.86 5.48
N VAL A 144 22.18 -6.09 4.67
CA VAL A 144 20.71 -5.92 4.77
C VAL A 144 20.08 -6.14 3.40
N LYS A 145 19.05 -6.95 3.35
CA LYS A 145 18.20 -7.07 2.17
C LYS A 145 16.95 -6.22 2.37
N VAL A 146 16.78 -5.21 1.52
CA VAL A 146 15.60 -4.34 1.49
C VAL A 146 14.80 -4.66 0.23
N MET A 147 13.60 -5.17 0.42
CA MET A 147 12.62 -5.37 -0.64
C MET A 147 11.75 -4.12 -0.72
N VAL A 148 11.66 -3.51 -1.89
CA VAL A 148 10.75 -2.39 -2.16
C VAL A 148 9.64 -2.91 -3.06
N MET A 149 8.42 -2.90 -2.54
CA MET A 149 7.26 -3.49 -3.20
C MET A 149 6.12 -2.50 -3.28
N GLU A 150 5.56 -2.34 -4.47
CA GLU A 150 4.26 -1.74 -4.69
C GLU A 150 3.16 -2.80 -4.56
N ALA A 151 1.91 -2.36 -4.37
CA ALA A 151 0.76 -3.25 -4.40
C ALA A 151 0.82 -4.20 -5.62
N PRO A 152 0.73 -5.52 -5.42
CA PRO A 152 1.07 -6.50 -6.47
C PRO A 152 -0.05 -6.71 -7.49
N PHE A 153 -0.72 -5.64 -7.92
CA PHE A 153 -1.86 -5.71 -8.83
C PHE A 153 -1.51 -6.34 -10.19
N GLY A 154 -0.29 -6.09 -10.68
CA GLY A 154 0.19 -6.66 -11.94
C GLY A 154 0.44 -8.18 -11.91
N THR A 155 0.31 -8.81 -10.75
CA THR A 155 0.52 -10.26 -10.55
C THR A 155 -0.78 -11.03 -10.32
N LEU A 156 -1.92 -10.34 -10.30
CA LEU A 156 -3.23 -10.99 -10.15
C LEU A 156 -3.49 -11.96 -11.30
N SER A 157 -4.12 -13.09 -10.99
CA SER A 157 -4.47 -14.12 -11.97
C SER A 157 -5.47 -13.62 -13.02
N GLU A 158 -5.49 -14.26 -14.18
CA GLU A 158 -6.50 -13.98 -15.22
C GLU A 158 -7.92 -14.19 -14.68
N GLU A 159 -8.12 -15.18 -13.81
CA GLU A 159 -9.42 -15.44 -13.16
C GLU A 159 -9.85 -14.24 -12.31
N THR A 160 -8.95 -13.68 -11.51
CA THR A 160 -9.24 -12.49 -10.69
C THR A 160 -9.50 -11.26 -11.55
N MET A 161 -8.70 -11.05 -12.59
CA MET A 161 -8.90 -9.95 -13.53
C MET A 161 -10.26 -10.03 -14.23
N GLU A 162 -10.65 -11.22 -14.72
CA GLU A 162 -11.96 -11.45 -15.33
C GLU A 162 -13.10 -11.25 -14.31
N TYR A 163 -12.94 -11.77 -13.08
CA TYR A 163 -13.96 -11.64 -12.03
C TYR A 163 -14.18 -10.18 -11.60
N LEU A 164 -13.10 -9.37 -11.55
CA LEU A 164 -13.19 -7.95 -11.20
C LEU A 164 -13.73 -7.10 -12.34
N PHE A 165 -13.13 -7.22 -13.50
CA PHE A 165 -13.25 -6.26 -14.60
C PHE A 165 -14.02 -6.81 -15.81
N GLY A 166 -14.09 -8.14 -15.97
CA GLY A 166 -14.54 -8.73 -17.23
C GLY A 166 -13.65 -8.22 -18.38
N ASN A 167 -14.29 -7.85 -19.48
CA ASN A 167 -13.59 -7.30 -20.65
C ASN A 167 -13.36 -5.77 -20.57
N GLU A 168 -13.54 -5.14 -19.40
CA GLU A 168 -13.57 -3.68 -19.27
C GLU A 168 -12.49 -3.13 -18.33
N PHE A 169 -11.33 -3.79 -18.24
CA PHE A 169 -10.24 -3.31 -17.40
C PHE A 169 -9.78 -1.90 -17.84
N PRO A 170 -9.88 -0.88 -16.95
CA PRO A 170 -9.60 0.50 -17.31
C PRO A 170 -8.10 0.85 -17.31
N GLY A 171 -7.25 -0.06 -16.85
CA GLY A 171 -5.87 0.21 -16.47
C GLY A 171 -5.72 0.59 -14.99
N TRP A 172 -4.58 0.24 -14.41
CA TRP A 172 -4.34 0.44 -12.97
C TRP A 172 -4.41 1.91 -12.53
N ASN A 173 -4.07 2.84 -13.40
CA ASN A 173 -4.18 4.26 -13.10
C ASN A 173 -5.62 4.72 -12.82
N LEU A 174 -6.61 4.06 -13.40
CA LEU A 174 -8.02 4.38 -13.20
C LEU A 174 -8.69 3.48 -12.14
N GLU A 175 -7.95 2.54 -11.58
CA GLU A 175 -8.41 1.72 -10.45
C GLU A 175 -8.13 2.45 -9.12
N HIS A 176 -8.78 3.59 -8.91
CA HIS A 176 -8.74 4.37 -7.67
C HIS A 176 -10.16 4.55 -7.12
N ALA A 177 -10.37 4.17 -5.88
CA ALA A 177 -11.69 4.11 -5.24
C ALA A 177 -12.72 3.31 -6.07
N ALA A 178 -12.27 2.40 -6.94
CA ALA A 178 -13.08 1.66 -7.88
C ALA A 178 -13.40 0.25 -7.34
N VAL A 179 -13.58 -0.72 -8.23
CA VAL A 179 -14.08 -2.06 -7.85
C VAL A 179 -13.15 -2.81 -6.91
N LEU A 180 -11.84 -2.73 -7.09
CA LEU A 180 -10.86 -3.51 -6.30
C LEU A 180 -10.80 -3.00 -4.87
N GLU A 181 -10.46 -1.74 -4.69
CA GLU A 181 -10.29 -1.15 -3.35
C GLU A 181 -11.60 -1.12 -2.57
N THR A 182 -12.71 -0.80 -3.24
CA THR A 182 -14.04 -0.85 -2.62
C THR A 182 -14.38 -2.26 -2.17
N SER A 183 -14.09 -3.28 -2.97
CA SER A 183 -14.33 -4.68 -2.60
C SER A 183 -13.47 -5.11 -1.40
N ILE A 184 -12.19 -4.78 -1.41
CA ILE A 184 -11.30 -5.08 -0.28
C ILE A 184 -11.80 -4.40 0.99
N MET A 185 -12.17 -3.13 0.94
CA MET A 185 -12.68 -2.41 2.11
C MET A 185 -14.03 -2.92 2.59
N LEU A 186 -14.91 -3.37 1.70
CA LEU A 186 -16.15 -4.07 2.08
C LEU A 186 -15.86 -5.37 2.83
N HIS A 187 -14.81 -6.09 2.46
CA HIS A 187 -14.39 -7.30 3.17
C HIS A 187 -13.75 -6.99 4.52
N LEU A 188 -12.83 -6.02 4.56
CA LEU A 188 -12.05 -5.73 5.77
C LEU A 188 -12.80 -4.86 6.79
N ARG A 189 -13.46 -3.82 6.34
CA ARG A 189 -14.06 -2.79 7.17
C ARG A 189 -15.34 -2.22 6.55
N LYS A 190 -16.31 -3.09 6.32
CA LYS A 190 -17.62 -2.70 5.81
C LYS A 190 -18.29 -1.58 6.61
N ASP A 191 -17.99 -1.53 7.90
CA ASP A 191 -18.44 -0.48 8.82
C ASP A 191 -17.94 0.93 8.46
N LEU A 192 -16.83 1.03 7.73
CA LEU A 192 -16.26 2.30 7.25
C LEU A 192 -16.69 2.66 5.82
N VAL A 193 -17.35 1.76 5.10
CA VAL A 193 -17.79 2.00 3.73
C VAL A 193 -19.20 2.55 3.71
N LEU A 194 -19.39 3.76 3.16
CA LEU A 194 -20.71 4.34 2.96
C LEU A 194 -21.37 3.73 1.72
N THR A 195 -21.98 2.56 1.89
CA THR A 195 -22.50 1.75 0.77
C THR A 195 -23.58 2.45 -0.05
N ASP A 196 -24.34 3.37 0.55
CA ASP A 196 -25.32 4.23 -0.13
C ASP A 196 -24.68 5.36 -0.96
N LYS A 197 -23.37 5.54 -0.86
CA LYS A 197 -22.58 6.56 -1.59
C LYS A 197 -21.71 5.96 -2.68
N ILE A 198 -21.71 4.64 -2.87
CA ILE A 198 -20.99 4.01 -3.95
C ILE A 198 -21.60 4.42 -5.28
N ILE A 199 -20.80 5.02 -6.14
CA ILE A 199 -21.20 5.45 -7.49
C ILE A 199 -20.12 5.11 -8.50
N ASP A 200 -20.51 4.98 -9.76
CA ASP A 200 -19.58 4.97 -10.88
C ASP A 200 -19.27 6.41 -11.28
N ASP A 201 -17.99 6.73 -11.42
CA ASP A 201 -17.53 8.05 -11.87
C ASP A 201 -16.22 7.87 -12.66
N GLY A 202 -15.65 8.95 -13.11
CA GLY A 202 -14.37 9.02 -13.80
C GLY A 202 -14.06 10.43 -14.25
N PRO A 203 -12.82 10.73 -14.63
CA PRO A 203 -12.46 12.04 -15.14
C PRO A 203 -13.20 12.31 -16.47
N PRO A 204 -13.69 13.54 -16.68
CA PRO A 204 -14.34 13.91 -17.93
C PRO A 204 -13.46 13.68 -19.17
N GLU A 205 -12.15 13.83 -19.01
CA GLU A 205 -11.15 13.61 -20.06
C GLU A 205 -9.96 12.82 -19.48
N VAL A 206 -9.64 11.69 -20.10
CA VAL A 206 -8.44 10.90 -19.77
C VAL A 206 -7.29 11.34 -20.64
N THR A 207 -6.21 11.86 -20.03
CA THR A 207 -5.01 12.29 -20.72
C THR A 207 -3.85 11.33 -20.43
N TRP A 208 -2.81 11.35 -21.27
CA TRP A 208 -1.58 10.61 -21.03
C TRP A 208 -0.47 11.48 -20.39
N TYR A 209 -0.83 12.69 -19.98
CA TYR A 209 0.06 13.70 -19.39
C TYR A 209 -0.66 14.47 -18.29
N ASP A 210 0.12 15.02 -17.35
CA ASP A 210 -0.38 15.94 -16.32
C ASP A 210 -0.30 17.39 -16.78
N ILE A 211 -1.20 18.23 -16.25
CA ILE A 211 -1.20 19.69 -16.46
C ILE A 211 -1.24 20.39 -15.10
N LEU A 212 -0.36 21.36 -14.91
CA LEU A 212 -0.37 22.23 -13.73
C LEU A 212 -0.48 23.70 -14.16
N PRO A 213 -1.38 24.47 -13.55
CA PRO A 213 -2.36 24.06 -12.52
C PRO A 213 -3.38 23.06 -13.06
N ILE A 214 -3.92 22.22 -12.16
CA ILE A 214 -4.82 21.12 -12.52
C ILE A 214 -6.13 21.68 -13.11
N PRO A 215 -6.53 21.34 -14.36
CA PRO A 215 -7.79 21.78 -14.94
C PRO A 215 -8.95 20.85 -14.55
N ASP A 216 -10.15 21.39 -14.37
CA ASP A 216 -11.35 20.64 -13.96
C ASP A 216 -11.68 19.46 -14.90
N LYS A 217 -11.31 19.57 -16.19
CA LYS A 217 -11.61 18.55 -17.21
C LYS A 217 -10.96 17.18 -16.97
N ILE A 218 -9.91 17.11 -16.14
CA ILE A 218 -9.22 15.85 -15.81
C ILE A 218 -9.49 15.38 -14.37
N VAL A 219 -10.36 16.05 -13.63
CA VAL A 219 -10.70 15.71 -12.25
C VAL A 219 -12.08 15.05 -12.21
N ALA A 220 -12.16 13.83 -11.70
CA ALA A 220 -13.42 13.16 -11.44
C ALA A 220 -14.19 13.88 -10.34
N LYS A 221 -15.48 14.10 -10.51
CA LYS A 221 -16.29 14.90 -9.58
C LYS A 221 -16.35 14.32 -8.18
N SER A 222 -16.44 12.99 -8.08
CA SER A 222 -16.46 12.28 -6.80
C SER A 222 -15.07 11.95 -6.27
N GLY A 223 -14.07 11.92 -7.15
CA GLY A 223 -12.76 11.38 -6.89
C GLY A 223 -12.62 9.87 -7.20
N CYS A 224 -13.72 9.13 -7.40
CA CYS A 224 -13.69 7.77 -7.92
C CYS A 224 -13.33 7.80 -9.41
N LEU A 225 -12.41 6.94 -9.86
CA LEU A 225 -11.93 7.00 -11.24
C LEU A 225 -12.55 5.95 -12.17
N TRP A 226 -13.28 4.97 -11.61
CA TRP A 226 -13.96 3.96 -12.42
C TRP A 226 -15.16 3.35 -11.66
N LYS A 227 -15.66 2.22 -12.12
CA LYS A 227 -16.92 1.55 -11.71
C LYS A 227 -16.84 0.93 -10.31
N ALA A 228 -17.10 1.70 -9.26
CA ALA A 228 -17.16 1.21 -7.89
C ALA A 228 -18.43 0.40 -7.60
N THR A 229 -19.53 0.60 -8.34
CA THR A 229 -20.78 -0.18 -8.14
C THR A 229 -20.64 -1.67 -8.44
N ARG A 230 -19.58 -2.09 -9.10
CA ARG A 230 -19.23 -3.50 -9.33
C ARG A 230 -18.64 -4.20 -8.11
N ALA A 231 -18.31 -3.46 -7.06
CA ALA A 231 -17.67 -3.99 -5.87
C ALA A 231 -18.63 -4.86 -5.06
N SER A 232 -18.08 -5.88 -4.41
CA SER A 232 -18.78 -6.68 -3.42
C SER A 232 -17.82 -7.23 -2.36
N GLU A 233 -18.39 -7.61 -1.21
CA GLU A 233 -17.63 -8.22 -0.12
C GLU A 233 -17.02 -9.57 -0.55
N GLU A 234 -17.71 -10.33 -1.40
CA GLU A 234 -17.24 -11.61 -1.94
C GLU A 234 -16.01 -11.41 -2.85
N LYS A 235 -16.05 -10.40 -3.73
CA LYS A 235 -14.88 -10.02 -4.54
C LYS A 235 -13.72 -9.61 -3.65
N GLY A 236 -13.98 -8.80 -2.62
CA GLY A 236 -12.98 -8.39 -1.66
C GLY A 236 -12.29 -9.56 -0.98
N LYS A 237 -13.06 -10.54 -0.50
CA LYS A 237 -12.52 -11.76 0.09
C LYS A 237 -11.69 -12.57 -0.91
N PHE A 238 -12.17 -12.71 -2.14
CA PHE A 238 -11.48 -13.47 -3.18
C PHE A 238 -10.11 -12.85 -3.52
N ILE A 239 -10.07 -11.54 -3.75
CA ILE A 239 -8.84 -10.79 -4.00
C ILE A 239 -7.88 -10.88 -2.81
N TRP A 240 -8.40 -10.73 -1.59
CA TRP A 240 -7.62 -10.75 -0.36
C TRP A 240 -6.83 -12.04 -0.18
N GLU A 241 -7.47 -13.18 -0.42
CA GLU A 241 -6.80 -14.48 -0.33
C GLU A 241 -5.70 -14.65 -1.39
N GLU A 242 -5.92 -14.15 -2.60
CA GLU A 242 -4.89 -14.17 -3.65
C GLU A 242 -3.71 -13.25 -3.31
N LEU A 243 -3.97 -12.02 -2.89
CA LEU A 243 -2.92 -11.08 -2.49
C LEU A 243 -2.09 -11.63 -1.33
N LYS A 244 -2.76 -12.18 -0.32
CA LYS A 244 -2.09 -12.83 0.82
C LYS A 244 -1.17 -13.96 0.36
N LYS A 245 -1.63 -14.82 -0.53
CA LYS A 245 -0.84 -15.92 -1.08
C LYS A 245 0.39 -15.40 -1.85
N ILE A 246 0.17 -14.49 -2.79
CA ILE A 246 1.26 -13.89 -3.60
C ILE A 246 2.32 -13.28 -2.70
N LEU A 247 1.92 -12.47 -1.72
CA LEU A 247 2.84 -11.78 -0.82
C LEU A 247 3.60 -12.77 0.07
N THR A 248 2.92 -13.76 0.66
CA THR A 248 3.56 -14.75 1.52
C THR A 248 4.61 -15.55 0.74
N GLU A 249 4.27 -16.03 -0.45
CA GLU A 249 5.20 -16.77 -1.32
C GLU A 249 6.39 -15.90 -1.73
N THR A 250 6.13 -14.66 -2.21
CA THR A 250 7.19 -13.75 -2.66
C THR A 250 8.16 -13.38 -1.54
N VAL A 251 7.63 -13.03 -0.37
CA VAL A 251 8.46 -12.63 0.79
C VAL A 251 9.30 -13.80 1.29
N ASN A 252 8.70 -15.00 1.42
CA ASN A 252 9.42 -16.19 1.83
C ASN A 252 10.50 -16.59 0.82
N ASP A 253 10.17 -16.60 -0.47
CA ASP A 253 11.11 -16.93 -1.53
C ASP A 253 12.33 -15.99 -1.55
N GLU A 254 12.09 -14.69 -1.40
CA GLU A 254 13.17 -13.71 -1.47
C GLU A 254 14.04 -13.69 -0.21
N PHE A 255 13.44 -13.77 0.97
CA PHE A 255 14.19 -13.72 2.23
C PHE A 255 14.75 -15.06 2.70
N SER A 256 14.39 -16.18 2.06
CA SER A 256 15.03 -17.49 2.29
C SER A 256 16.33 -17.68 1.50
N LYS A 257 16.58 -16.91 0.45
CA LYS A 257 17.75 -16.95 -0.44
C LYS A 257 18.94 -16.15 0.11
N SER A 258 19.10 -16.05 1.40
CA SER A 258 20.21 -15.31 2.06
C SER A 258 21.45 -16.16 2.23
#